data_ca22e9e52d2ec27c1fb6c08e22bdf928
#
_entry.id   ca22e9e52d2ec27c1fb6c08e22bdf928
#
_cell.length_a   1.000
_cell.length_b   1.000
_cell.length_c   1.000
_cell.angle_alpha   90.00
_cell.angle_beta   90.00
_cell.angle_gamma   90.00
#
_symmetry.space_group_name_H-M   'P 1'
#
loop_
_entity.id
_entity.type
_entity.pdbx_description
1 polymer ?
#
loop_
_entity_poly.entity_id
_entity_poly.type
_entity_poly.pdbx_seq_one_letter_code
_entity_poly.pdbx_strand_id
1 'polypeptide(L)'
;MSRSATERAQYNRGLRLAIAVILGLVLESMRGAALPMLAPVIALQLLAGAPKPPGKKLVVVLLGVIVMSSLVAYAVATMTLAIPGAYTLGIAVLYLWGFSLCFVPRLAMIGAMSVTMTVVVTAMAAASTGVALGIVGELTFSVIIGLLIVAAAHAWFPHPDEVTFPKSTAASDSTVPLSPVARAMLATLVMLPLHLYLTSDGVAAMVILLTTATMLRQPGIAQSRRYAIAYAMGNGLGGILAAFSAIIYALHSELLVLISLVAATSFFMASRIVAAQRWAPVLLPGFVAYVVLFGLTLSSLPLGSDVAVLTRVLQIAGAAVYALAAVSLFVPLVNRYQRAGAHAAA
;
A
#
# COMPACT_ATOMS: atom_id res chain seq x y z
N MET A 1 -22.20 -20.94 24.89
CA MET A 1 -22.02 -19.50 25.16
C MET A 1 -22.19 -18.73 23.86
N SER A 2 -23.22 -17.91 23.71
CA SER A 2 -23.43 -17.06 22.53
C SER A 2 -22.44 -15.87 22.59
N ARG A 3 -21.60 -15.72 21.59
CA ARG A 3 -20.72 -14.52 21.44
C ARG A 3 -21.59 -13.26 21.30
N SER A 4 -21.19 -12.17 21.91
CA SER A 4 -21.84 -10.88 21.70
C SER A 4 -21.78 -10.46 20.23
N ALA A 5 -22.71 -9.61 19.77
CA ALA A 5 -22.72 -9.10 18.39
C ALA A 5 -21.38 -8.43 18.02
N THR A 6 -20.78 -7.72 18.96
CA THR A 6 -19.47 -7.06 18.79
C THR A 6 -18.34 -8.08 18.62
N GLU A 7 -18.31 -9.15 19.41
CA GLU A 7 -17.31 -10.20 19.27
C GLU A 7 -17.42 -10.94 17.93
N ARG A 8 -18.65 -11.20 17.47
CA ARG A 8 -18.87 -11.77 16.12
C ARG A 8 -18.40 -10.85 15.02
N ALA A 9 -18.68 -9.56 15.11
CA ALA A 9 -18.24 -8.57 14.15
C ALA A 9 -16.70 -8.50 14.05
N GLN A 10 -16.02 -8.52 15.20
CA GLN A 10 -14.56 -8.54 15.27
C GLN A 10 -14.00 -9.84 14.69
N TYR A 11 -14.54 -10.98 15.08
CA TYR A 11 -14.11 -12.28 14.57
C TYR A 11 -14.27 -12.37 13.05
N ASN A 12 -15.44 -11.99 12.52
CA ASN A 12 -15.69 -11.97 11.07
C ASN A 12 -14.73 -11.01 10.34
N ARG A 13 -14.40 -9.88 10.94
CA ARG A 13 -13.39 -8.95 10.39
C ARG A 13 -12.02 -9.61 10.28
N GLY A 14 -11.58 -10.32 11.33
CA GLY A 14 -10.32 -11.06 11.32
C GLY A 14 -10.30 -12.14 10.24
N LEU A 15 -11.37 -12.93 10.13
CA LEU A 15 -11.49 -13.96 9.09
C LEU A 15 -11.45 -13.37 7.69
N ARG A 16 -12.15 -12.26 7.43
CA ARG A 16 -12.09 -11.57 6.12
C ARG A 16 -10.67 -11.18 5.75
N LEU A 17 -9.91 -10.56 6.68
CA LEU A 17 -8.53 -10.16 6.44
C LEU A 17 -7.63 -11.36 6.15
N ALA A 18 -7.74 -12.43 6.95
CA ALA A 18 -6.92 -13.62 6.78
C ALA A 18 -7.21 -14.33 5.44
N ILE A 19 -8.48 -14.59 5.16
CA ILE A 19 -8.90 -15.30 3.95
C ILE A 19 -8.58 -14.50 2.68
N ALA A 20 -8.70 -13.16 2.72
CA ALA A 20 -8.33 -12.33 1.60
C ALA A 20 -6.85 -12.47 1.21
N VAL A 21 -5.97 -12.56 2.20
CA VAL A 21 -4.54 -12.77 1.94
C VAL A 21 -4.25 -14.19 1.46
N ILE A 22 -4.87 -15.18 2.09
CA ILE A 22 -4.69 -16.59 1.71
C ILE A 22 -5.13 -16.79 0.24
N LEU A 23 -6.38 -16.44 -0.07
CA LEU A 23 -6.90 -16.59 -1.43
C LEU A 23 -6.11 -15.75 -2.44
N GLY A 24 -5.78 -14.51 -2.09
CA GLY A 24 -5.05 -13.62 -2.97
C GLY A 24 -3.67 -14.16 -3.35
N LEU A 25 -2.85 -14.51 -2.38
CA LEU A 25 -1.50 -15.05 -2.65
C LEU A 25 -1.55 -16.39 -3.36
N VAL A 26 -2.44 -17.30 -2.95
CA VAL A 26 -2.53 -18.63 -3.55
C VAL A 26 -3.01 -18.54 -4.99
N LEU A 27 -4.10 -17.82 -5.27
CA LEU A 27 -4.64 -17.68 -6.63
C LEU A 27 -3.65 -16.99 -7.57
N GLU A 28 -3.00 -15.92 -7.10
CA GLU A 28 -2.00 -15.21 -7.91
C GLU A 28 -0.75 -16.06 -8.16
N SER A 29 -0.29 -16.83 -7.18
CA SER A 29 0.83 -17.78 -7.35
C SER A 29 0.46 -18.91 -8.31
N MET A 30 -0.73 -19.50 -8.18
CA MET A 30 -1.18 -20.56 -9.11
C MET A 30 -1.31 -20.07 -10.55
N ARG A 31 -1.67 -18.80 -10.73
CA ARG A 31 -1.74 -18.16 -12.05
C ARG A 31 -0.36 -17.82 -12.62
N GLY A 32 0.71 -17.91 -11.84
CA GLY A 32 2.04 -17.46 -12.23
C GLY A 32 2.13 -15.94 -12.41
N ALA A 33 1.41 -15.20 -11.57
CA ALA A 33 1.37 -13.75 -11.62
C ALA A 33 2.75 -13.11 -11.55
N ALA A 34 2.98 -12.06 -12.33
CA ALA A 34 4.22 -11.29 -12.24
C ALA A 34 4.39 -10.60 -10.89
N LEU A 35 3.29 -10.17 -10.29
CA LEU A 35 3.26 -9.48 -8.98
C LEU A 35 2.18 -10.09 -8.06
N PRO A 36 2.40 -11.30 -7.50
CA PRO A 36 1.39 -12.04 -6.72
C PRO A 36 0.86 -11.30 -5.48
N MET A 37 1.59 -10.30 -4.99
CA MET A 37 1.17 -9.51 -3.85
C MET A 37 0.06 -8.49 -4.14
N LEU A 38 -0.24 -8.17 -5.40
CA LEU A 38 -1.13 -7.05 -5.72
C LEU A 38 -2.59 -7.32 -5.32
N ALA A 39 -3.16 -8.44 -5.73
CA ALA A 39 -4.55 -8.77 -5.39
C ALA A 39 -4.78 -8.83 -3.87
N PRO A 40 -3.96 -9.54 -3.07
CA PRO A 40 -4.16 -9.59 -1.62
C PRO A 40 -3.91 -8.24 -0.94
N VAL A 41 -2.98 -7.41 -1.41
CA VAL A 41 -2.75 -6.06 -0.86
C VAL A 41 -3.96 -5.16 -1.11
N ILE A 42 -4.53 -5.19 -2.32
CA ILE A 42 -5.74 -4.43 -2.67
C ILE A 42 -6.91 -4.91 -1.80
N ALA A 43 -7.12 -6.23 -1.70
CA ALA A 43 -8.18 -6.79 -0.87
C ALA A 43 -8.01 -6.40 0.60
N LEU A 44 -6.79 -6.48 1.12
CA LEU A 44 -6.47 -6.12 2.51
C LEU A 44 -6.76 -4.63 2.79
N GLN A 45 -6.36 -3.72 1.89
CA GLN A 45 -6.61 -2.28 2.02
C GLN A 45 -8.11 -1.97 2.00
N LEU A 46 -8.88 -2.62 1.10
CA LEU A 46 -10.32 -2.47 1.01
C LEU A 46 -11.03 -2.95 2.27
N LEU A 47 -10.66 -4.14 2.76
CA LEU A 47 -11.26 -4.76 3.95
C LEU A 47 -10.87 -4.05 5.25
N ALA A 48 -9.66 -3.50 5.32
CA ALA A 48 -9.22 -2.72 6.49
C ALA A 48 -9.97 -1.40 6.62
N GLY A 49 -10.32 -0.76 5.49
CA GLY A 49 -10.92 0.56 5.45
C GLY A 49 -12.46 0.58 5.54
N ALA A 50 -13.15 -0.50 5.18
CA ALA A 50 -14.61 -0.50 5.08
C ALA A 50 -15.26 -1.70 5.77
N PRO A 51 -16.24 -1.47 6.67
CA PRO A 51 -17.00 -2.55 7.31
C PRO A 51 -17.96 -3.25 6.33
N LYS A 52 -18.46 -2.53 5.31
CA LYS A 52 -19.41 -3.02 4.30
C LYS A 52 -18.72 -3.24 2.95
N PRO A 53 -19.24 -4.17 2.12
CA PRO A 53 -18.69 -4.39 0.78
C PRO A 53 -18.78 -3.13 -0.07
N PRO A 54 -17.81 -2.90 -0.98
CA PRO A 54 -17.87 -1.77 -1.89
C PRO A 54 -19.10 -1.91 -2.81
N GLY A 55 -19.87 -0.82 -2.91
CA GLY A 55 -21.03 -0.80 -3.82
C GLY A 55 -20.59 -0.91 -5.29
N LYS A 56 -21.47 -1.41 -6.17
CA LYS A 56 -21.20 -1.60 -7.62
C LYS A 56 -20.61 -0.35 -8.29
N LYS A 57 -21.11 0.84 -7.95
CA LYS A 57 -20.58 2.10 -8.51
C LYS A 57 -19.11 2.32 -8.11
N LEU A 58 -18.75 2.05 -6.85
CA LEU A 58 -17.37 2.20 -6.38
C LEU A 58 -16.44 1.19 -7.06
N VAL A 59 -16.88 -0.05 -7.27
CA VAL A 59 -16.12 -1.08 -7.99
C VAL A 59 -15.80 -0.63 -9.40
N VAL A 60 -16.80 -0.15 -10.15
CA VAL A 60 -16.61 0.34 -11.53
C VAL A 60 -15.66 1.55 -11.55
N VAL A 61 -15.82 2.49 -10.63
CA VAL A 61 -14.96 3.67 -10.53
C VAL A 61 -13.51 3.25 -10.21
N LEU A 62 -13.32 2.32 -9.26
CA LEU A 62 -11.97 1.84 -8.91
C LEU A 62 -11.28 1.15 -10.10
N LEU A 63 -11.99 0.27 -10.79
CA LEU A 63 -11.45 -0.38 -12.01
C LEU A 63 -11.08 0.67 -13.07
N GLY A 64 -11.98 1.60 -13.35
CA GLY A 64 -11.71 2.67 -14.31
C GLY A 64 -10.50 3.52 -13.93
N VAL A 65 -10.39 3.91 -12.66
CA VAL A 65 -9.24 4.68 -12.15
C VAL A 65 -7.94 3.91 -12.29
N ILE A 66 -7.93 2.63 -11.94
CA ILE A 66 -6.72 1.82 -12.00
C ILE A 66 -6.25 1.66 -13.44
N VAL A 67 -7.15 1.31 -14.35
CA VAL A 67 -6.83 1.19 -15.78
C VAL A 67 -6.34 2.52 -16.34
N MET A 68 -7.09 3.60 -16.11
CA MET A 68 -6.72 4.92 -16.63
C MET A 68 -5.42 5.44 -16.04
N SER A 69 -5.23 5.31 -14.71
CA SER A 69 -3.98 5.76 -14.07
C SER A 69 -2.78 4.94 -14.56
N SER A 70 -2.95 3.63 -14.77
CA SER A 70 -1.88 2.77 -15.31
C SER A 70 -1.52 3.15 -16.75
N LEU A 71 -2.53 3.37 -17.60
CA LEU A 71 -2.32 3.76 -19.01
C LEU A 71 -1.67 5.14 -19.11
N VAL A 72 -2.12 6.11 -18.29
CA VAL A 72 -1.51 7.45 -18.27
C VAL A 72 -0.08 7.38 -17.75
N ALA A 73 0.18 6.62 -16.68
CA ALA A 73 1.54 6.43 -16.15
C ALA A 73 2.45 5.75 -17.18
N TYR A 74 1.93 4.75 -17.91
CA TYR A 74 2.64 4.09 -19.00
C TYR A 74 2.95 5.06 -20.14
N ALA A 75 1.96 5.82 -20.61
CA ALA A 75 2.14 6.79 -21.68
C ALA A 75 3.17 7.87 -21.29
N VAL A 76 3.06 8.45 -20.10
CA VAL A 76 4.02 9.43 -19.60
C VAL A 76 5.42 8.81 -19.57
N ALA A 77 5.59 7.64 -18.98
CA ALA A 77 6.90 7.01 -18.88
C ALA A 77 7.49 6.72 -20.27
N THR A 78 6.74 6.08 -21.16
CA THR A 78 7.27 5.68 -22.50
C THR A 78 7.58 6.87 -23.40
N MET A 79 6.77 7.95 -23.33
CA MET A 79 6.98 9.13 -24.17
C MET A 79 8.08 10.06 -23.64
N THR A 80 8.36 10.03 -22.34
CA THR A 80 9.25 11.04 -21.72
C THR A 80 10.55 10.48 -21.18
N LEU A 81 10.68 9.14 -21.03
CA LEU A 81 11.85 8.50 -20.41
C LEU A 81 13.19 8.90 -21.08
N ALA A 82 13.18 9.12 -22.40
CA ALA A 82 14.35 9.54 -23.15
C ALA A 82 14.76 11.02 -22.88
N ILE A 83 13.87 11.83 -22.30
CA ILE A 83 14.08 13.23 -22.02
C ILE A 83 13.97 13.46 -20.51
N PRO A 84 15.09 13.50 -19.74
CA PRO A 84 15.07 13.51 -18.29
C PRO A 84 14.21 14.62 -17.66
N GLY A 85 14.23 15.82 -18.23
CA GLY A 85 13.41 16.94 -17.75
C GLY A 85 11.92 16.73 -17.96
N ALA A 86 11.51 16.18 -19.11
CA ALA A 86 10.12 15.86 -19.41
C ALA A 86 9.62 14.70 -18.53
N TYR A 87 10.46 13.67 -18.33
CA TYR A 87 10.16 12.57 -17.42
C TYR A 87 9.95 13.05 -16.00
N THR A 88 10.87 13.85 -15.46
CA THR A 88 10.77 14.43 -14.12
C THR A 88 9.47 15.22 -13.95
N LEU A 89 9.14 16.08 -14.92
CA LEU A 89 7.91 16.88 -14.89
C LEU A 89 6.66 15.98 -14.96
N GLY A 90 6.64 15.01 -15.86
CA GLY A 90 5.53 14.07 -16.01
C GLY A 90 5.25 13.30 -14.72
N ILE A 91 6.29 12.73 -14.11
CA ILE A 91 6.17 12.02 -12.82
C ILE A 91 5.73 12.96 -11.70
N ALA A 92 6.25 14.19 -11.64
CA ALA A 92 5.83 15.18 -10.65
C ALA A 92 4.33 15.50 -10.75
N VAL A 93 3.82 15.68 -11.97
CA VAL A 93 2.39 15.92 -12.22
C VAL A 93 1.54 14.74 -11.80
N LEU A 94 1.94 13.51 -12.13
CA LEU A 94 1.23 12.30 -11.74
C LEU A 94 1.17 12.14 -10.21
N TYR A 95 2.27 12.37 -9.51
CA TYR A 95 2.29 12.33 -8.05
C TYR A 95 1.46 13.44 -7.43
N LEU A 96 1.59 14.68 -7.92
CA LEU A 96 0.81 15.80 -7.41
C LEU A 96 -0.69 15.56 -7.57
N TRP A 97 -1.11 15.07 -8.73
CA TRP A 97 -2.50 14.72 -8.98
C TRP A 97 -2.97 13.57 -8.05
N GLY A 98 -2.24 12.47 -7.98
CA GLY A 98 -2.58 11.33 -7.14
C GLY A 98 -2.62 11.68 -5.64
N PHE A 99 -1.62 12.40 -5.13
CA PHE A 99 -1.60 12.84 -3.73
C PHE A 99 -2.69 13.88 -3.44
N SER A 100 -3.02 14.78 -4.38
CA SER A 100 -4.14 15.71 -4.21
C SER A 100 -5.46 14.98 -3.96
N LEU A 101 -5.72 13.91 -4.69
CA LEU A 101 -6.88 13.05 -4.47
C LEU A 101 -6.82 12.30 -3.13
N CYS A 102 -5.62 11.87 -2.69
CA CYS A 102 -5.45 11.18 -1.41
C CYS A 102 -5.91 12.03 -0.21
N PHE A 103 -5.73 13.34 -0.28
CA PHE A 103 -6.06 14.23 0.84
C PHE A 103 -7.49 14.77 0.81
N VAL A 104 -8.28 14.39 -0.18
CA VAL A 104 -9.73 14.62 -0.22
C VAL A 104 -10.44 13.38 0.31
N PRO A 105 -11.15 13.42 1.47
CA PRO A 105 -11.67 12.22 2.13
C PRO A 105 -12.53 11.30 1.26
N ARG A 106 -13.33 11.89 0.35
CA ARG A 106 -14.19 11.14 -0.57
C ARG A 106 -13.43 10.45 -1.70
N LEU A 107 -12.24 10.96 -2.05
CA LEU A 107 -11.42 10.52 -3.17
C LEU A 107 -10.13 9.83 -2.71
N ALA A 108 -9.91 9.73 -1.41
CA ALA A 108 -8.65 9.21 -0.82
C ALA A 108 -8.27 7.83 -1.36
N MET A 109 -9.24 6.96 -1.57
CA MET A 109 -9.00 5.63 -2.11
C MET A 109 -8.62 5.67 -3.60
N ILE A 110 -9.27 6.54 -4.37
CA ILE A 110 -8.94 6.79 -5.79
C ILE A 110 -7.51 7.31 -5.90
N GLY A 111 -7.17 8.31 -5.11
CA GLY A 111 -5.81 8.86 -5.05
C GLY A 111 -4.78 7.80 -4.64
N ALA A 112 -5.11 6.99 -3.65
CA ALA A 112 -4.23 5.91 -3.20
C ALA A 112 -3.92 4.92 -4.32
N MET A 113 -4.93 4.50 -5.08
CA MET A 113 -4.75 3.61 -6.22
C MET A 113 -3.95 4.29 -7.34
N SER A 114 -4.26 5.55 -7.67
CA SER A 114 -3.52 6.30 -8.69
C SER A 114 -2.03 6.44 -8.37
N VAL A 115 -1.68 6.77 -7.13
CA VAL A 115 -0.27 6.83 -6.70
C VAL A 115 0.39 5.46 -6.79
N THR A 116 -0.30 4.40 -6.37
CA THR A 116 0.20 3.02 -6.47
C THR A 116 0.48 2.63 -7.92
N MET A 117 -0.46 2.91 -8.83
CA MET A 117 -0.30 2.62 -10.27
C MET A 117 0.84 3.44 -10.87
N THR A 118 0.94 4.72 -10.53
CA THR A 118 2.07 5.56 -10.96
C THR A 118 3.40 4.93 -10.55
N VAL A 119 3.57 4.55 -9.28
CA VAL A 119 4.79 3.92 -8.78
C VAL A 119 5.13 2.64 -9.55
N VAL A 120 4.17 1.71 -9.62
CA VAL A 120 4.42 0.38 -10.19
C VAL A 120 4.74 0.47 -11.68
N VAL A 121 3.92 1.20 -12.43
CA VAL A 121 4.06 1.26 -13.90
C VAL A 121 5.30 2.02 -14.31
N THR A 122 5.62 3.15 -13.66
CA THR A 122 6.79 3.94 -14.03
C THR A 122 8.11 3.29 -13.62
N ALA A 123 8.15 2.60 -12.46
CA ALA A 123 9.31 1.81 -12.07
C ALA A 123 9.56 0.64 -13.05
N MET A 124 8.50 -0.02 -13.52
CA MET A 124 8.62 -1.10 -14.51
C MET A 124 8.98 -0.56 -15.90
N ALA A 125 8.46 0.58 -16.31
CA ALA A 125 8.76 1.21 -17.59
C ALA A 125 10.24 1.62 -17.68
N ALA A 126 10.82 2.04 -16.57
CA ALA A 126 12.25 2.36 -16.49
C ALA A 126 13.14 1.13 -16.70
N ALA A 127 12.69 -0.04 -16.24
CA ALA A 127 13.40 -1.30 -16.47
C ALA A 127 13.18 -1.82 -17.91
N SER A 128 11.96 -1.81 -18.42
CA SER A 128 11.60 -2.21 -19.78
C SER A 128 10.17 -1.74 -20.12
N THR A 129 10.03 -1.05 -21.23
CA THR A 129 8.71 -0.57 -21.72
C THR A 129 7.77 -1.71 -22.08
N GLY A 130 8.29 -2.81 -22.63
CA GLY A 130 7.50 -4.00 -22.95
C GLY A 130 6.98 -4.71 -21.68
N VAL A 131 7.80 -4.82 -20.65
CA VAL A 131 7.40 -5.34 -19.34
C VAL A 131 6.33 -4.45 -18.71
N ALA A 132 6.48 -3.13 -18.80
CA ALA A 132 5.51 -2.18 -18.23
C ALA A 132 4.10 -2.33 -18.84
N LEU A 133 3.99 -2.58 -20.13
CA LEU A 133 2.69 -2.82 -20.77
C LEU A 133 2.06 -4.13 -20.27
N GLY A 134 2.84 -5.19 -20.13
CA GLY A 134 2.40 -6.44 -19.50
C GLY A 134 1.90 -6.24 -18.08
N ILE A 135 2.62 -5.42 -17.31
CA ILE A 135 2.23 -5.06 -15.93
C ILE A 135 0.90 -4.29 -15.87
N VAL A 136 0.57 -3.44 -16.85
CA VAL A 136 -0.75 -2.77 -16.88
C VAL A 136 -1.88 -3.80 -16.97
N GLY A 137 -1.74 -4.81 -17.82
CA GLY A 137 -2.68 -5.93 -17.89
C GLY A 137 -2.74 -6.71 -16.58
N GLU A 138 -1.58 -7.04 -16.03
CA GLU A 138 -1.43 -7.74 -14.75
C GLU A 138 -2.11 -7.01 -13.58
N LEU A 139 -1.87 -5.70 -13.46
CA LEU A 139 -2.52 -4.84 -12.47
C LEU A 139 -4.05 -4.89 -12.58
N THR A 140 -4.55 -4.82 -13.81
CA THR A 140 -6.00 -4.88 -14.06
C THR A 140 -6.58 -6.22 -13.60
N PHE A 141 -5.92 -7.33 -13.91
CA PHE A 141 -6.32 -8.67 -13.46
C PHE A 141 -6.26 -8.81 -11.94
N SER A 142 -5.16 -8.42 -11.32
CA SER A 142 -4.99 -8.50 -9.87
C SER A 142 -6.04 -7.66 -9.11
N VAL A 143 -6.45 -6.53 -9.67
CA VAL A 143 -7.53 -5.72 -9.09
C VAL A 143 -8.87 -6.44 -9.18
N ILE A 144 -9.19 -7.04 -10.33
CA ILE A 144 -10.42 -7.82 -10.49
C ILE A 144 -10.44 -8.97 -9.47
N ILE A 145 -9.35 -9.73 -9.38
CA ILE A 145 -9.21 -10.81 -8.38
C ILE A 145 -9.37 -10.27 -6.96
N GLY A 146 -8.70 -9.16 -6.61
CA GLY A 146 -8.81 -8.53 -5.30
C GLY A 146 -10.24 -8.11 -4.96
N LEU A 147 -10.97 -7.53 -5.91
CA LEU A 147 -12.37 -7.15 -5.73
C LEU A 147 -13.30 -8.36 -5.58
N LEU A 148 -13.07 -9.43 -6.34
CA LEU A 148 -13.81 -10.68 -6.20
C LEU A 148 -13.56 -11.32 -4.83
N ILE A 149 -12.32 -11.32 -4.36
CA ILE A 149 -11.96 -11.80 -3.02
C ILE A 149 -12.66 -10.98 -1.93
N VAL A 150 -12.69 -9.64 -2.07
CA VAL A 150 -13.42 -8.76 -1.14
C VAL A 150 -14.91 -9.10 -1.12
N ALA A 151 -15.52 -9.30 -2.27
CA ALA A 151 -16.94 -9.68 -2.39
C ALA A 151 -17.20 -11.05 -1.72
N ALA A 152 -16.37 -12.05 -2.00
CA ALA A 152 -16.46 -13.39 -1.41
C ALA A 152 -16.27 -13.33 0.13
N ALA A 153 -15.27 -12.59 0.61
CA ALA A 153 -15.00 -12.44 2.03
C ALA A 153 -16.19 -11.83 2.80
N HIS A 154 -16.89 -10.86 2.19
CA HIS A 154 -18.09 -10.29 2.79
C HIS A 154 -19.30 -11.22 2.69
N ALA A 155 -19.41 -12.02 1.63
CA ALA A 155 -20.48 -13.00 1.50
C ALA A 155 -20.35 -14.13 2.53
N TRP A 156 -19.13 -14.62 2.77
CA TRP A 156 -18.88 -15.69 3.74
C TRP A 156 -18.88 -15.23 5.19
N PHE A 157 -18.45 -14.00 5.44
CA PHE A 157 -18.34 -13.44 6.80
C PHE A 157 -19.03 -12.08 6.85
N PRO A 158 -20.37 -12.04 6.85
CA PRO A 158 -21.12 -10.80 6.83
C PRO A 158 -20.86 -9.96 8.10
N HIS A 159 -20.97 -8.65 7.93
CA HIS A 159 -20.91 -7.72 9.06
C HIS A 159 -22.30 -7.65 9.72
N PRO A 160 -22.42 -7.86 11.02
CA PRO A 160 -23.69 -7.63 11.73
C PRO A 160 -24.07 -6.15 11.62
N ASP A 161 -25.27 -5.85 11.14
CA ASP A 161 -25.71 -4.45 10.90
C ASP A 161 -25.82 -3.59 12.17
N GLU A 162 -25.89 -4.22 13.34
CA GLU A 162 -26.04 -3.58 14.65
C GLU A 162 -24.75 -2.97 15.21
N VAL A 163 -23.59 -3.25 14.62
CA VAL A 163 -22.30 -2.84 15.18
C VAL A 163 -21.67 -1.72 14.34
N THR A 164 -21.72 -0.51 14.85
CA THR A 164 -20.93 0.61 14.35
C THR A 164 -19.59 0.63 15.09
N PHE A 165 -18.50 0.34 14.38
CA PHE A 165 -17.18 0.62 14.94
C PHE A 165 -16.98 2.13 15.08
N PRO A 166 -16.48 2.61 16.23
CA PRO A 166 -16.14 4.02 16.35
C PRO A 166 -15.21 4.39 15.21
N LYS A 167 -15.58 5.40 14.42
CA LYS A 167 -14.65 6.02 13.48
C LYS A 167 -13.43 6.37 14.31
N SER A 168 -12.26 5.89 13.87
CA SER A 168 -11.00 6.33 14.47
C SER A 168 -11.01 7.86 14.43
N THR A 169 -11.33 8.47 15.55
CA THR A 169 -11.10 9.88 15.77
C THR A 169 -9.58 10.00 15.81
N ALA A 170 -8.98 10.22 14.64
CA ALA A 170 -7.63 10.72 14.58
C ALA A 170 -7.63 11.95 15.49
N ALA A 171 -6.91 11.83 16.61
CA ALA A 171 -6.85 12.88 17.60
C ALA A 171 -6.54 14.19 16.87
N SER A 172 -7.48 15.12 16.95
CA SER A 172 -7.36 16.47 16.42
C SER A 172 -6.39 17.21 17.33
N ASP A 173 -5.11 16.87 17.22
CA ASP A 173 -4.08 17.69 17.84
C ASP A 173 -4.03 19.04 17.09
N SER A 174 -4.10 20.09 17.86
CA SER A 174 -4.27 21.50 17.54
C SER A 174 -3.13 22.18 16.75
N THR A 175 -2.46 21.46 15.87
CA THR A 175 -1.59 22.05 14.87
C THR A 175 -2.42 22.44 13.65
N VAL A 176 -2.25 23.66 13.18
CA VAL A 176 -2.93 24.19 11.98
C VAL A 176 -2.87 23.16 10.85
N PRO A 177 -3.99 22.60 10.41
CA PRO A 177 -3.97 21.53 9.43
C PRO A 177 -3.48 22.11 8.11
N LEU A 178 -2.40 21.51 7.56
CA LEU A 178 -1.93 21.84 6.22
C LEU A 178 -3.08 21.67 5.22
N SER A 179 -3.21 22.61 4.28
CA SER A 179 -4.19 22.46 3.20
C SER A 179 -3.94 21.17 2.40
N PRO A 180 -4.96 20.53 1.83
CA PRO A 180 -4.78 19.33 1.02
C PRO A 180 -3.74 19.48 -0.09
N VAL A 181 -3.70 20.67 -0.72
CA VAL A 181 -2.75 21.00 -1.78
C VAL A 181 -1.32 21.09 -1.25
N ALA A 182 -1.11 21.76 -0.12
CA ALA A 182 0.22 21.86 0.49
C ALA A 182 0.76 20.49 0.91
N ARG A 183 -0.12 19.60 1.38
CA ARG A 183 0.23 18.20 1.70
C ARG A 183 0.59 17.41 0.45
N ALA A 184 -0.16 17.58 -0.65
CA ALA A 184 0.14 16.93 -1.92
C ALA A 184 1.47 17.41 -2.50
N MET A 185 1.76 18.71 -2.46
CA MET A 185 3.04 19.27 -2.87
C MET A 185 4.19 18.71 -2.03
N LEU A 186 4.03 18.65 -0.70
CA LEU A 186 5.02 18.08 0.19
C LEU A 186 5.28 16.60 -0.12
N ALA A 187 4.22 15.82 -0.27
CA ALA A 187 4.34 14.40 -0.60
C ALA A 187 5.03 14.19 -1.96
N THR A 188 4.71 15.01 -2.95
CA THR A 188 5.36 14.98 -4.28
C THR A 188 6.83 15.36 -4.17
N LEU A 189 7.16 16.40 -3.42
CA LEU A 189 8.55 16.88 -3.22
C LEU A 189 9.42 15.80 -2.55
N VAL A 190 8.86 15.04 -1.64
CA VAL A 190 9.56 13.91 -0.99
C VAL A 190 9.66 12.71 -1.93
N MET A 191 8.59 12.40 -2.65
CA MET A 191 8.53 11.19 -3.49
C MET A 191 9.36 11.29 -4.76
N LEU A 192 9.41 12.48 -5.39
CA LEU A 192 10.04 12.68 -6.68
C LEU A 192 11.56 12.43 -6.68
N PRO A 193 12.38 13.00 -5.77
CA PRO A 193 13.81 12.72 -5.74
C PRO A 193 14.11 11.23 -5.50
N LEU A 194 13.35 10.60 -4.61
CA LEU A 194 13.51 9.17 -4.33
C LEU A 194 13.19 8.33 -5.57
N HIS A 195 12.11 8.68 -6.28
CA HIS A 195 11.72 8.00 -7.52
C HIS A 195 12.82 8.11 -8.59
N LEU A 196 13.33 9.33 -8.82
CA LEU A 196 14.38 9.57 -9.80
C LEU A 196 15.68 8.85 -9.45
N TYR A 197 16.06 8.83 -8.18
CA TYR A 197 17.25 8.12 -7.68
C TYR A 197 17.15 6.61 -7.92
N LEU A 198 15.97 6.03 -7.71
CA LEU A 198 15.73 4.59 -7.80
C LEU A 198 15.26 4.13 -9.20
N THR A 199 15.20 5.03 -10.19
CA THR A 199 14.67 4.71 -11.52
C THR A 199 15.39 3.52 -12.18
N SER A 200 16.69 3.31 -11.90
CA SER A 200 17.48 2.20 -12.44
C SER A 200 17.23 0.86 -11.76
N ASP A 201 16.62 0.84 -10.57
CA ASP A 201 16.59 -0.36 -9.72
C ASP A 201 15.34 -1.24 -9.96
N GLY A 202 14.45 -0.85 -10.88
CA GLY A 202 13.30 -1.66 -11.32
C GLY A 202 12.40 -2.11 -10.18
N VAL A 203 12.25 -3.42 -10.00
CA VAL A 203 11.34 -4.01 -8.98
C VAL A 203 11.77 -3.70 -7.55
N ALA A 204 13.08 -3.59 -7.29
CA ALA A 204 13.59 -3.21 -5.97
C ALA A 204 13.12 -1.80 -5.58
N ALA A 205 13.18 -0.87 -6.54
CA ALA A 205 12.67 0.49 -6.40
C ALA A 205 11.17 0.51 -6.04
N MET A 206 10.38 -0.34 -6.67
CA MET A 206 8.93 -0.40 -6.47
C MET A 206 8.55 -0.57 -4.99
N VAL A 207 9.22 -1.47 -4.27
CA VAL A 207 8.91 -1.72 -2.86
C VAL A 207 9.20 -0.50 -1.99
N ILE A 208 10.34 0.13 -2.21
CA ILE A 208 10.75 1.35 -1.48
C ILE A 208 9.77 2.48 -1.77
N LEU A 209 9.43 2.68 -3.04
CA LEU A 209 8.52 3.73 -3.48
C LEU A 209 7.09 3.51 -2.97
N LEU A 210 6.56 2.28 -3.02
CA LEU A 210 5.24 1.94 -2.47
C LEU A 210 5.17 2.15 -0.97
N THR A 211 6.22 1.76 -0.25
CA THR A 211 6.31 1.96 1.20
C THR A 211 6.30 3.45 1.54
N THR A 212 7.15 4.24 0.88
CA THR A 212 7.23 5.70 1.05
C THR A 212 5.89 6.37 0.70
N ALA A 213 5.29 6.02 -0.44
CA ALA A 213 4.00 6.55 -0.86
C ALA A 213 2.88 6.22 0.15
N THR A 214 2.88 5.00 0.70
CA THR A 214 1.91 4.58 1.72
C THR A 214 2.06 5.38 3.00
N MET A 215 3.29 5.68 3.41
CA MET A 215 3.56 6.54 4.56
C MET A 215 3.10 7.99 4.32
N LEU A 216 3.42 8.56 3.18
CA LEU A 216 3.08 9.94 2.84
C LEU A 216 1.57 10.20 2.72
N ARG A 217 0.78 9.18 2.40
CA ARG A 217 -0.69 9.27 2.34
C ARG A 217 -1.37 9.33 3.71
N GLN A 218 -0.70 8.93 4.78
CA GLN A 218 -1.32 8.88 6.11
C GLN A 218 -1.61 10.28 6.66
N PRO A 219 -2.83 10.54 7.15
CA PRO A 219 -3.19 11.85 7.65
C PRO A 219 -2.40 12.29 8.89
N GLY A 220 -1.84 11.33 9.62
CA GLY A 220 -1.18 11.56 10.91
C GLY A 220 0.35 11.66 10.90
N ILE A 221 1.03 11.58 9.74
CA ILE A 221 2.50 11.62 9.71
C ILE A 221 3.07 12.94 10.23
N ALA A 222 2.40 14.04 9.93
CA ALA A 222 2.74 15.35 10.51
C ALA A 222 2.48 15.42 12.02
N GLN A 223 1.70 14.49 12.57
CA GLN A 223 1.22 14.52 13.94
C GLN A 223 1.94 13.56 14.88
N SER A 224 2.68 12.56 14.37
CA SER A 224 3.10 11.53 15.31
C SER A 224 4.36 10.77 14.90
N ARG A 225 5.48 11.16 15.53
CA ARG A 225 6.66 10.31 15.68
C ARG A 225 6.28 8.88 16.13
N ARG A 226 5.23 8.74 16.94
CA ARG A 226 4.70 7.44 17.39
C ARG A 226 4.13 6.62 16.24
N TYR A 227 3.38 7.24 15.32
CA TYR A 227 2.83 6.55 14.15
C TYR A 227 3.93 6.05 13.22
N ALA A 228 4.93 6.88 12.99
CA ALA A 228 6.05 6.53 12.15
C ALA A 228 6.89 5.38 12.72
N ILE A 229 7.14 5.41 14.04
CA ILE A 229 7.79 4.30 14.72
C ILE A 229 6.93 3.03 14.64
N ALA A 230 5.63 3.14 14.89
CA ALA A 230 4.70 2.01 14.78
C ALA A 230 4.70 1.41 13.37
N TYR A 231 4.73 2.26 12.34
CA TYR A 231 4.80 1.82 10.94
C TYR A 231 6.12 1.12 10.63
N ALA A 232 7.26 1.67 11.07
CA ALA A 232 8.57 1.06 10.89
C ALA A 232 8.67 -0.29 11.62
N MET A 233 8.18 -0.37 12.87
CA MET A 233 8.11 -1.62 13.63
C MET A 233 7.22 -2.65 12.95
N GLY A 234 6.06 -2.22 12.41
CA GLY A 234 5.16 -3.09 11.65
C GLY A 234 5.84 -3.67 10.43
N ASN A 235 6.47 -2.84 9.61
CA ASN A 235 7.20 -3.31 8.43
C ASN A 235 8.35 -4.26 8.80
N GLY A 236 9.09 -3.99 9.87
CA GLY A 236 10.12 -4.89 10.40
C GLY A 236 9.55 -6.25 10.80
N LEU A 237 8.44 -6.27 11.54
CA LEU A 237 7.76 -7.51 11.93
C LEU A 237 7.26 -8.29 10.70
N GLY A 238 6.59 -7.61 9.77
CA GLY A 238 6.12 -8.22 8.52
C GLY A 238 7.26 -8.77 7.68
N GLY A 239 8.40 -8.05 7.62
CA GLY A 239 9.61 -8.48 6.95
C GLY A 239 10.23 -9.73 7.55
N ILE A 240 10.31 -9.82 8.88
CA ILE A 240 10.82 -11.02 9.58
C ILE A 240 9.93 -12.23 9.27
N LEU A 241 8.61 -12.07 9.35
CA LEU A 241 7.66 -13.14 9.03
C LEU A 241 7.75 -13.56 7.56
N ALA A 242 7.92 -12.61 6.64
CA ALA A 242 8.11 -12.89 5.21
C ALA A 242 9.41 -13.64 4.96
N ALA A 243 10.52 -13.22 5.59
CA ALA A 243 11.81 -13.89 5.50
C ALA A 243 11.73 -15.34 5.98
N PHE A 244 11.12 -15.56 7.15
CA PHE A 244 10.92 -16.89 7.70
C PHE A 244 10.08 -17.77 6.79
N SER A 245 8.97 -17.23 6.26
CA SER A 245 8.12 -17.95 5.29
C SER A 245 8.86 -18.25 4.00
N ALA A 246 9.67 -17.33 3.49
CA ALA A 246 10.46 -17.50 2.28
C ALA A 246 11.51 -18.61 2.43
N ILE A 247 12.20 -18.67 3.57
CA ILE A 247 13.18 -19.74 3.87
C ILE A 247 12.51 -21.10 3.87
N ILE A 248 11.38 -21.25 4.57
CA ILE A 248 10.66 -22.52 4.63
C ILE A 248 10.15 -22.92 3.25
N TYR A 249 9.59 -21.97 2.51
CA TYR A 249 9.07 -22.21 1.16
C TYR A 249 10.18 -22.56 0.16
N ALA A 250 11.36 -21.97 0.30
CA ALA A 250 12.53 -22.34 -0.53
C ALA A 250 13.00 -23.79 -0.31
N LEU A 251 12.82 -24.31 0.91
CA LEU A 251 13.16 -25.72 1.22
C LEU A 251 12.10 -26.71 0.70
N HIS A 252 10.85 -26.30 0.65
CA HIS A 252 9.70 -27.12 0.27
C HIS A 252 8.73 -26.29 -0.57
N SER A 253 9.01 -26.16 -1.88
CA SER A 253 8.24 -25.32 -2.82
C SER A 253 6.92 -25.93 -3.27
N GLU A 254 6.23 -26.65 -2.36
CA GLU A 254 4.95 -27.28 -2.64
C GLU A 254 3.78 -26.31 -2.34
N LEU A 255 2.69 -26.45 -3.11
CA LEU A 255 1.48 -25.64 -2.93
C LEU A 255 0.90 -25.77 -1.51
N LEU A 256 0.94 -26.97 -0.93
CA LEU A 256 0.43 -27.21 0.42
C LEU A 256 1.23 -26.43 1.48
N VAL A 257 2.56 -26.37 1.31
CA VAL A 257 3.44 -25.60 2.20
C VAL A 257 3.14 -24.11 2.05
N LEU A 258 2.97 -23.62 0.82
CA LEU A 258 2.56 -22.23 0.56
C LEU A 258 1.25 -21.89 1.29
N ILE A 259 0.20 -22.69 1.08
CA ILE A 259 -1.11 -22.49 1.72
C ILE A 259 -0.96 -22.47 3.25
N SER A 260 -0.22 -23.43 3.80
CA SER A 260 -0.04 -23.57 5.25
C SER A 260 0.69 -22.37 5.86
N LEU A 261 1.78 -21.89 5.24
CA LEU A 261 2.54 -20.72 5.69
C LEU A 261 1.72 -19.45 5.63
N VAL A 262 1.05 -19.22 4.49
CA VAL A 262 0.22 -18.04 4.30
C VAL A 262 -0.96 -18.07 5.27
N ALA A 263 -1.61 -19.22 5.47
CA ALA A 263 -2.72 -19.36 6.40
C ALA A 263 -2.28 -19.11 7.85
N ALA A 264 -1.21 -19.76 8.30
CA ALA A 264 -0.71 -19.60 9.67
C ALA A 264 -0.38 -18.12 9.96
N THR A 265 0.37 -17.47 9.08
CA THR A 265 0.75 -16.06 9.25
C THR A 265 -0.46 -15.13 9.16
N SER A 266 -1.38 -15.37 8.20
CA SER A 266 -2.56 -14.53 8.02
C SER A 266 -3.52 -14.61 9.19
N PHE A 267 -3.79 -15.80 9.71
CA PHE A 267 -4.63 -15.96 10.90
C PHE A 267 -3.97 -15.39 12.14
N PHE A 268 -2.66 -15.57 12.31
CA PHE A 268 -1.93 -14.94 13.41
C PHE A 268 -2.04 -13.42 13.36
N MET A 269 -1.69 -12.79 12.24
CA MET A 269 -1.73 -11.33 12.09
C MET A 269 -3.15 -10.77 12.22
N ALA A 270 -4.12 -11.36 11.53
CA ALA A 270 -5.51 -10.92 11.56
C ALA A 270 -6.12 -11.03 12.95
N SER A 271 -5.88 -12.13 13.68
CA SER A 271 -6.36 -12.30 15.06
C SER A 271 -5.80 -11.22 15.99
N ARG A 272 -4.52 -10.89 15.84
CA ARG A 272 -3.87 -9.84 16.67
C ARG A 272 -4.36 -8.44 16.31
N ILE A 273 -4.59 -8.14 15.05
CA ILE A 273 -5.16 -6.85 14.60
C ILE A 273 -6.55 -6.62 15.25
N VAL A 274 -7.35 -7.68 15.33
CA VAL A 274 -8.71 -7.59 15.88
C VAL A 274 -8.71 -7.57 17.41
N ALA A 275 -7.91 -8.43 18.05
CA ALA A 275 -7.87 -8.56 19.52
C ALA A 275 -7.22 -7.36 20.20
N ALA A 276 -6.21 -6.75 19.58
CA ALA A 276 -5.39 -5.71 20.20
C ALA A 276 -5.46 -4.40 19.41
N GLN A 277 -6.58 -3.68 19.47
CA GLN A 277 -6.81 -2.43 18.73
C GLN A 277 -5.69 -1.39 18.91
N ARG A 278 -5.05 -1.35 20.08
CA ARG A 278 -3.89 -0.46 20.35
C ARG A 278 -2.67 -0.78 19.48
N TRP A 279 -2.53 -2.03 19.03
CA TRP A 279 -1.43 -2.47 18.16
C TRP A 279 -1.80 -2.48 16.68
N ALA A 280 -3.05 -2.20 16.34
CA ALA A 280 -3.50 -2.15 14.93
C ALA A 280 -2.66 -1.21 14.05
N PRO A 281 -2.19 -0.03 14.53
CA PRO A 281 -1.29 0.85 13.77
C PRO A 281 0.07 0.22 13.43
N VAL A 282 0.52 -0.78 14.20
CA VAL A 282 1.75 -1.55 13.94
C VAL A 282 1.46 -2.78 13.09
N LEU A 283 0.43 -3.54 13.45
CA LEU A 283 0.17 -4.86 12.88
C LEU A 283 -0.40 -4.79 11.45
N LEU A 284 -1.22 -3.80 11.13
CA LEU A 284 -1.79 -3.68 9.79
C LEU A 284 -0.71 -3.35 8.73
N PRO A 285 0.17 -2.34 8.92
CA PRO A 285 1.32 -2.16 8.04
C PRO A 285 2.23 -3.38 7.97
N GLY A 286 2.44 -4.07 9.09
CA GLY A 286 3.22 -5.31 9.14
C GLY A 286 2.60 -6.43 8.30
N PHE A 287 1.29 -6.56 8.31
CA PHE A 287 0.59 -7.54 7.49
C PHE A 287 0.71 -7.21 5.99
N VAL A 288 0.57 -5.93 5.63
CA VAL A 288 0.83 -5.50 4.24
C VAL A 288 2.27 -5.77 3.83
N ALA A 289 3.24 -5.44 4.70
CA ALA A 289 4.66 -5.71 4.42
C ALA A 289 4.95 -7.20 4.24
N TYR A 290 4.37 -8.07 5.08
CA TYR A 290 4.46 -9.51 4.91
C TYR A 290 3.95 -9.94 3.52
N VAL A 291 2.76 -9.50 3.14
CA VAL A 291 2.15 -9.84 1.86
C VAL A 291 3.00 -9.38 0.68
N VAL A 292 3.51 -8.15 0.74
CA VAL A 292 4.37 -7.59 -0.32
C VAL A 292 5.67 -8.36 -0.42
N LEU A 293 6.38 -8.56 0.68
CA LEU A 293 7.71 -9.18 0.68
C LEU A 293 7.65 -10.67 0.36
N PHE A 294 6.71 -11.40 0.97
CA PHE A 294 6.55 -12.81 0.67
C PHE A 294 6.00 -13.02 -0.75
N GLY A 295 5.04 -12.19 -1.18
CA GLY A 295 4.54 -12.24 -2.56
C GLY A 295 5.63 -11.96 -3.60
N LEU A 296 6.61 -11.10 -3.31
CA LEU A 296 7.76 -10.90 -4.19
C LEU A 296 8.63 -12.15 -4.34
N THR A 297 8.75 -12.99 -3.32
CA THR A 297 9.49 -14.26 -3.43
C THR A 297 8.77 -15.28 -4.32
N LEU A 298 7.46 -15.10 -4.53
CA LEU A 298 6.62 -15.92 -5.40
C LEU A 298 6.51 -15.35 -6.82
N SER A 299 7.12 -14.19 -7.09
CA SER A 299 7.04 -13.49 -8.38
C SER A 299 7.71 -14.28 -9.49
N SER A 300 7.10 -14.33 -10.66
CA SER A 300 7.69 -14.90 -11.87
C SER A 300 8.67 -13.95 -12.58
N LEU A 301 8.77 -12.71 -12.14
CA LEU A 301 9.76 -11.77 -12.69
C LEU A 301 11.19 -12.17 -12.26
N PRO A 302 12.18 -12.02 -13.13
CA PRO A 302 13.58 -12.23 -12.78
C PRO A 302 14.04 -11.11 -11.82
N LEU A 303 13.81 -11.31 -10.52
CA LEU A 303 14.08 -10.32 -9.47
C LEU A 303 15.54 -10.31 -9.01
N GLY A 304 16.46 -10.92 -9.76
CA GLY A 304 17.81 -11.19 -9.28
C GLY A 304 17.73 -12.09 -8.05
N SER A 305 17.90 -13.39 -8.23
CA SER A 305 17.70 -14.44 -7.21
C SER A 305 18.56 -14.28 -5.94
N ASP A 306 19.53 -13.37 -5.98
CA ASP A 306 20.57 -13.25 -4.96
C ASP A 306 20.39 -12.08 -3.98
N VAL A 307 19.34 -11.27 -4.17
CA VAL A 307 19.06 -10.20 -3.19
C VAL A 307 18.38 -10.82 -1.99
N ALA A 308 19.18 -11.15 -0.98
CA ALA A 308 18.73 -11.73 0.27
C ALA A 308 17.52 -10.96 0.82
N VAL A 309 16.53 -11.66 1.36
CA VAL A 309 15.34 -11.07 2.00
C VAL A 309 15.74 -9.99 3.01
N LEU A 310 16.89 -10.16 3.66
CA LEU A 310 17.47 -9.17 4.58
C LEU A 310 17.73 -7.81 3.88
N THR A 311 18.27 -7.81 2.66
CA THR A 311 18.51 -6.56 1.90
C THR A 311 17.19 -5.84 1.62
N ARG A 312 16.10 -6.56 1.34
CA ARG A 312 14.78 -5.97 1.14
C ARG A 312 14.19 -5.40 2.42
N VAL A 313 14.37 -6.08 3.55
CA VAL A 313 13.97 -5.54 4.86
C VAL A 313 14.74 -4.26 5.16
N LEU A 314 16.05 -4.22 4.89
CA LEU A 314 16.88 -3.03 5.05
C LEU A 314 16.46 -1.90 4.09
N GLN A 315 16.12 -2.21 2.85
CA GLN A 315 15.58 -1.22 1.89
C GLN A 315 14.26 -0.60 2.38
N ILE A 316 13.34 -1.41 2.90
CA ILE A 316 12.08 -0.91 3.47
C ILE A 316 12.33 -0.07 4.72
N ALA A 317 13.23 -0.50 5.60
CA ALA A 317 13.62 0.29 6.77
C ALA A 317 14.26 1.63 6.34
N GLY A 318 15.14 1.61 5.34
CA GLY A 318 15.74 2.81 4.75
C GLY A 318 14.69 3.76 4.15
N ALA A 319 13.71 3.22 3.42
CA ALA A 319 12.58 3.99 2.88
C ALA A 319 11.75 4.66 3.99
N ALA A 320 11.49 3.95 5.07
CA ALA A 320 10.78 4.48 6.22
C ALA A 320 11.57 5.61 6.90
N VAL A 321 12.88 5.43 7.10
CA VAL A 321 13.77 6.46 7.66
C VAL A 321 13.83 7.67 6.74
N TYR A 322 13.98 7.48 5.42
CA TYR A 322 13.96 8.55 4.44
C TYR A 322 12.66 9.36 4.49
N ALA A 323 11.51 8.69 4.43
CA ALA A 323 10.21 9.36 4.46
C ALA A 323 10.02 10.16 5.76
N LEU A 324 10.44 9.60 6.90
CA LEU A 324 10.42 10.28 8.19
C LEU A 324 11.32 11.51 8.24
N ALA A 325 12.57 11.36 7.82
CA ALA A 325 13.54 12.47 7.79
C ALA A 325 13.05 13.58 6.88
N ALA A 326 12.59 13.26 5.66
CA ALA A 326 12.07 14.21 4.72
C ALA A 326 10.84 14.96 5.27
N VAL A 327 9.85 14.25 5.81
CA VAL A 327 8.65 14.88 6.40
C VAL A 327 9.03 15.75 7.60
N SER A 328 9.94 15.30 8.47
CA SER A 328 10.37 16.08 9.65
C SER A 328 11.10 17.38 9.28
N LEU A 329 11.80 17.40 8.13
CA LEU A 329 12.47 18.59 7.61
C LEU A 329 11.49 19.57 6.94
N PHE A 330 10.57 19.05 6.15
CA PHE A 330 9.71 19.90 5.31
C PHE A 330 8.48 20.42 6.05
N VAL A 331 7.89 19.68 6.99
CA VAL A 331 6.69 20.14 7.72
C VAL A 331 6.91 21.46 8.47
N PRO A 332 8.01 21.67 9.21
CA PRO A 332 8.26 22.96 9.86
C PRO A 332 8.39 24.12 8.88
N LEU A 333 9.01 23.87 7.71
CA LEU A 333 9.18 24.89 6.67
C LEU A 333 7.84 25.33 6.08
N VAL A 334 6.99 24.37 5.73
CA VAL A 334 5.65 24.65 5.19
C VAL A 334 4.77 25.36 6.22
N ASN A 335 4.83 24.94 7.50
CA ASN A 335 4.09 25.59 8.58
C ASN A 335 4.54 27.05 8.79
N ARG A 336 5.85 27.35 8.71
CA ARG A 336 6.37 28.73 8.77
C ARG A 336 5.83 29.58 7.61
N TYR A 337 5.84 29.04 6.40
CA TYR A 337 5.36 29.73 5.21
C TYR A 337 3.86 30.06 5.30
N GLN A 338 3.04 29.14 5.77
CA GLN A 338 1.61 29.38 5.96
C GLN A 338 1.30 30.42 7.02
N ARG A 339 2.05 30.43 8.14
CA ARG A 339 1.91 31.47 9.16
C ARG A 339 2.30 32.85 8.64
N ALA A 340 3.39 32.93 7.88
CA ALA A 340 3.82 34.20 7.26
C ALA A 340 2.78 34.73 6.27
N GLY A 341 2.17 33.86 5.44
CA GLY A 341 1.10 34.22 4.54
C GLY A 341 -0.19 34.66 5.24
N ALA A 342 -0.55 34.05 6.35
CA ALA A 342 -1.71 34.44 7.15
C ALA A 342 -1.52 35.83 7.82
N HIS A 343 -0.28 36.17 8.26
CA HIS A 343 0.03 37.47 8.80
C HIS A 343 0.11 38.59 7.75
N ALA A 344 0.41 38.26 6.49
CA ALA A 344 0.42 39.20 5.40
C ALA A 344 -0.99 39.50 4.82
N ALA A 345 -1.97 38.69 5.12
CA ALA A 345 -3.35 38.81 4.67
C ALA A 345 -4.29 39.43 5.73
N ALA A 346 -3.83 39.56 6.99
CA ALA A 346 -4.50 40.24 8.09
C ALA A 346 -4.03 41.71 8.23
#